data_6e5e5e1727e81549f4e2f166f1e6e11a
#
_entry.id   6e5e5e1727e81549f4e2f166f1e6e11a
#
_cell.length_a   1.000
_cell.length_b   1.000
_cell.length_c   1.000
_cell.angle_alpha   90.00
_cell.angle_beta   90.00
_cell.angle_gamma   90.00
#
_symmetry.space_group_name_H-M   'P 1'
#
loop_
_entity.id
_entity.type
_entity.pdbx_description
1 polymer ?
#
loop_
_entity_poly.entity_id
_entity_poly.type
_entity_poly.pdbx_seq_one_letter_code
_entity_poly.pdbx_strand_id
1 'polypeptide(L)'
;MSTPPAPSAPPAPADPLATAGAIATALWPDRPTSIEPLGGGITNHNFKVAVQGEPIPVVVRIGGRDTELLGVDREAEAAATRMAASVGVGPEVVAFVDGSLVTRFIQGVPIPPETMREPATIARVAAALGAIHAAPPVPGRFDAHRIVRDYRATAAARGVPIPDGADLAMEVAERIRAARGPQPEAFCHNDLLNANFLDDGHAVRIVDWEYAGMGDRFFDLANLSVNHGFGIEHDEALLAATFGEVRARDLASLRLMRFMSDFREAMWGVVQQGISQLDFDFVAYAAEHFERLRSAAADPRFEGWLRATAT
;
A
#
# COMPACT_ATOMS: atom_id res chain seq x y z
N MET A 1 -52.25 3.36 18.45
CA MET A 1 -50.99 2.67 18.07
C MET A 1 -49.95 3.75 17.80
N SER A 2 -49.05 4.00 18.75
CA SER A 2 -47.99 5.00 18.59
C SER A 2 -46.88 4.44 17.72
N THR A 3 -46.50 5.16 16.67
CA THR A 3 -45.38 4.86 15.79
C THR A 3 -44.09 4.89 16.62
N PRO A 4 -43.19 3.88 16.51
CA PRO A 4 -41.90 3.93 17.19
C PRO A 4 -41.08 5.12 16.69
N PRO A 5 -40.26 5.75 17.53
CA PRO A 5 -39.41 6.85 17.11
C PRO A 5 -38.39 6.35 16.04
N ALA A 6 -38.16 7.20 15.04
CA ALA A 6 -37.14 6.93 14.02
C ALA A 6 -35.78 6.71 14.69
N PRO A 7 -34.95 5.80 14.18
CA PRO A 7 -33.60 5.61 14.69
C PRO A 7 -32.83 6.93 14.62
N SER A 8 -32.18 7.29 15.72
CA SER A 8 -31.33 8.49 15.77
C SER A 8 -30.25 8.39 14.68
N ALA A 9 -30.06 9.49 13.95
CA ALA A 9 -28.98 9.59 12.99
C ALA A 9 -27.62 9.25 13.67
N PRO A 10 -26.72 8.53 12.99
CA PRO A 10 -25.41 8.28 13.56
C PRO A 10 -24.71 9.61 13.89
N PRO A 11 -23.90 9.67 14.97
CA PRO A 11 -23.20 10.89 15.33
C PRO A 11 -22.38 11.39 14.14
N ALA A 12 -22.35 12.72 13.97
CA ALA A 12 -21.48 13.33 12.96
C ALA A 12 -20.04 12.86 13.17
N PRO A 13 -19.30 12.59 12.10
CA PRO A 13 -17.92 12.14 12.23
C PRO A 13 -17.11 13.18 13.00
N ALA A 14 -16.28 12.70 13.92
CA ALA A 14 -15.36 13.57 14.64
C ALA A 14 -14.44 14.26 13.63
N ASP A 15 -14.24 15.56 13.80
CA ASP A 15 -13.26 16.32 13.01
C ASP A 15 -11.87 15.70 13.18
N PRO A 16 -11.18 15.27 12.10
CA PRO A 16 -9.87 14.65 12.21
C PRO A 16 -8.83 15.53 12.91
N LEU A 17 -8.88 16.85 12.71
CA LEU A 17 -7.98 17.78 13.39
C LEU A 17 -8.26 17.83 14.90
N ALA A 18 -9.53 17.87 15.31
CA ALA A 18 -9.92 17.81 16.71
C ALA A 18 -9.49 16.48 17.35
N THR A 19 -9.61 15.37 16.62
CA THR A 19 -9.15 14.03 17.06
C THR A 19 -7.63 14.02 17.27
N ALA A 20 -6.85 14.57 16.32
CA ALA A 20 -5.40 14.68 16.46
C ALA A 20 -5.02 15.53 17.69
N GLY A 21 -5.76 16.63 17.96
CA GLY A 21 -5.58 17.48 19.13
C GLY A 21 -5.84 16.73 20.44
N ALA A 22 -6.92 15.95 20.50
CA ALA A 22 -7.25 15.14 21.67
C ALA A 22 -6.18 14.08 21.96
N ILE A 23 -5.69 13.38 20.92
CA ILE A 23 -4.59 12.41 21.05
C ILE A 23 -3.32 13.10 21.54
N ALA A 24 -2.96 14.24 20.96
CA ALA A 24 -1.77 14.99 21.38
C ALA A 24 -1.88 15.43 22.84
N THR A 25 -3.03 15.93 23.28
CA THR A 25 -3.28 16.33 24.68
C THR A 25 -3.21 15.13 25.62
N ALA A 26 -3.74 13.98 25.22
CA ALA A 26 -3.71 12.77 26.04
C ALA A 26 -2.27 12.21 26.21
N LEU A 27 -1.45 12.27 25.17
CA LEU A 27 -0.06 11.78 25.20
C LEU A 27 0.89 12.77 25.88
N TRP A 28 0.62 14.09 25.81
CA TRP A 28 1.47 15.14 26.36
C TRP A 28 0.62 16.20 27.09
N PRO A 29 -0.01 15.85 28.23
CA PRO A 29 -1.05 16.69 28.88
C PRO A 29 -0.56 18.08 29.31
N ASP A 30 0.71 18.20 29.70
CA ASP A 30 1.29 19.44 30.24
C ASP A 30 2.23 20.17 29.27
N ARG A 31 2.20 19.79 27.99
CA ARG A 31 3.17 20.29 27.01
C ARG A 31 2.44 20.98 25.85
N PRO A 32 2.81 22.23 25.53
CA PRO A 32 2.29 22.89 24.34
C PRO A 32 2.60 22.08 23.07
N THR A 33 1.58 21.96 22.22
CA THR A 33 1.67 21.30 20.92
C THR A 33 1.21 22.22 19.81
N SER A 34 1.82 22.09 18.64
CA SER A 34 1.31 22.69 17.39
C SER A 34 1.02 21.58 16.40
N ILE A 35 -0.10 21.69 15.68
CA ILE A 35 -0.61 20.67 14.77
C ILE A 35 -0.77 21.28 13.40
N GLU A 36 -0.17 20.65 12.39
CA GLU A 36 -0.29 21.03 10.98
C GLU A 36 -0.70 19.81 10.14
N PRO A 37 -1.63 19.96 9.18
CA PRO A 37 -1.96 18.88 8.26
C PRO A 37 -0.74 18.51 7.41
N LEU A 38 -0.54 17.20 7.21
CA LEU A 38 0.38 16.69 6.20
C LEU A 38 -0.42 16.34 4.95
N GLY A 39 -0.04 16.90 3.82
CA GLY A 39 -0.61 16.54 2.52
C GLY A 39 -0.18 15.13 2.08
N GLY A 40 -0.91 14.56 1.13
CA GLY A 40 -0.55 13.28 0.51
C GLY A 40 -1.12 12.07 1.22
N GLY A 41 -2.37 11.78 1.04
CA GLY A 41 -3.04 10.55 1.48
C GLY A 41 -4.48 10.60 0.99
N ILE A 42 -4.91 9.57 0.29
CA ILE A 42 -6.28 9.47 -0.22
C ILE A 42 -7.19 8.84 0.84
N THR A 43 -6.64 7.97 1.68
CA THR A 43 -7.39 7.13 2.62
C THR A 43 -7.36 7.63 4.06
N ASN A 44 -6.36 8.43 4.44
CA ASN A 44 -6.12 8.80 5.85
C ASN A 44 -5.87 10.30 5.99
N HIS A 45 -6.13 10.81 7.21
CA HIS A 45 -5.75 12.16 7.59
C HIS A 45 -4.47 12.11 8.43
N ASN A 46 -3.41 12.73 7.93
CA ASN A 46 -2.12 12.78 8.61
C ASN A 46 -1.87 14.19 9.15
N PHE A 47 -1.41 14.27 10.40
CA PHE A 47 -1.07 15.52 11.05
C PHE A 47 0.32 15.44 11.64
N LYS A 48 1.16 16.44 11.35
CA LYS A 48 2.44 16.62 12.03
C LYS A 48 2.22 17.40 13.31
N VAL A 49 2.65 16.84 14.42
CA VAL A 49 2.49 17.42 15.74
C VAL A 49 3.88 17.71 16.33
N ALA A 50 4.21 18.99 16.49
CA ALA A 50 5.39 19.39 17.24
C ALA A 50 5.01 19.54 18.72
N VAL A 51 5.81 18.94 19.59
CA VAL A 51 5.61 18.92 21.04
C VAL A 51 6.76 19.68 21.70
N GLN A 52 6.46 20.65 22.55
CA GLN A 52 7.48 21.44 23.23
C GLN A 52 8.44 20.55 24.02
N GLY A 53 9.73 20.68 23.76
CA GLY A 53 10.80 19.89 24.39
C GLY A 53 11.06 18.52 23.74
N GLU A 54 10.31 18.11 22.70
CA GLU A 54 10.70 16.98 21.86
C GLU A 54 11.51 17.48 20.66
N PRO A 55 12.68 16.86 20.38
CA PRO A 55 13.53 17.29 19.28
C PRO A 55 12.95 16.94 17.89
N ILE A 56 12.12 15.90 17.83
CA ILE A 56 11.52 15.38 16.57
C ILE A 56 10.01 15.38 16.73
N PRO A 57 9.27 16.00 15.79
CA PRO A 57 7.82 15.93 15.76
C PRO A 57 7.30 14.50 15.65
N VAL A 58 6.00 14.33 15.87
CA VAL A 58 5.31 13.07 15.58
C VAL A 58 4.31 13.27 14.44
N VAL A 59 3.91 12.16 13.81
CA VAL A 59 2.79 12.09 12.89
C VAL A 59 1.66 11.38 13.59
N VAL A 60 0.51 12.02 13.66
CA VAL A 60 -0.76 11.41 14.09
C VAL A 60 -1.55 11.06 12.83
N ARG A 61 -1.74 9.76 12.60
CA ARG A 61 -2.50 9.23 11.49
C ARG A 61 -3.88 8.80 11.97
N ILE A 62 -4.90 9.40 11.41
CA ILE A 62 -6.29 9.07 11.66
C ILE A 62 -6.84 8.36 10.45
N GLY A 63 -7.34 7.14 10.65
CA GLY A 63 -7.93 6.34 9.58
C GLY A 63 -9.15 7.02 8.96
N GLY A 64 -9.28 6.91 7.64
CA GLY A 64 -10.49 7.26 6.94
C GLY A 64 -11.65 6.33 7.30
N ARG A 65 -12.82 6.62 6.75
CA ARG A 65 -14.02 5.80 6.95
C ARG A 65 -14.01 4.56 6.07
N ASP A 66 -14.68 3.52 6.54
CA ASP A 66 -14.94 2.30 5.76
C ASP A 66 -13.66 1.62 5.20
N THR A 67 -12.48 1.93 5.78
CA THR A 67 -11.19 1.38 5.31
C THR A 67 -11.08 -0.13 5.51
N GLU A 68 -11.88 -0.69 6.42
CA GLU A 68 -12.04 -2.14 6.58
C GLU A 68 -12.61 -2.81 5.32
N LEU A 69 -13.41 -2.11 4.51
CA LEU A 69 -13.89 -2.58 3.22
C LEU A 69 -12.79 -2.66 2.15
N LEU A 70 -11.67 -1.98 2.39
CA LEU A 70 -10.45 -2.06 1.60
C LEU A 70 -9.47 -3.12 2.11
N GLY A 71 -9.86 -3.85 3.19
CA GLY A 71 -9.01 -4.85 3.82
C GLY A 71 -7.96 -4.27 4.78
N VAL A 72 -8.10 -3.00 5.18
CA VAL A 72 -7.20 -2.36 6.15
C VAL A 72 -7.59 -2.78 7.56
N ASP A 73 -6.62 -3.33 8.30
CA ASP A 73 -6.71 -3.67 9.72
C ASP A 73 -5.71 -2.78 10.49
N ARG A 74 -6.23 -1.88 11.33
CA ARG A 74 -5.41 -0.89 12.04
C ARG A 74 -4.45 -1.50 13.08
N GLU A 75 -4.83 -2.61 13.70
CA GLU A 75 -3.93 -3.35 14.61
C GLU A 75 -2.79 -4.01 13.82
N ALA A 76 -3.12 -4.60 12.68
CA ALA A 76 -2.13 -5.18 11.78
C ALA A 76 -1.19 -4.10 11.22
N GLU A 77 -1.70 -2.93 10.82
CA GLU A 77 -0.91 -1.77 10.39
C GLU A 77 0.08 -1.33 11.49
N ALA A 78 -0.41 -1.18 12.72
CA ALA A 78 0.45 -0.79 13.85
C ALA A 78 1.55 -1.82 14.14
N ALA A 79 1.21 -3.11 14.05
CA ALA A 79 2.19 -4.20 14.22
C ALA A 79 3.22 -4.22 13.09
N ALA A 80 2.78 -4.06 11.84
CA ALA A 80 3.64 -3.98 10.66
C ALA A 80 4.59 -2.76 10.73
N THR A 81 4.07 -1.59 11.12
CA THR A 81 4.89 -0.38 11.30
C THR A 81 5.96 -0.58 12.38
N ARG A 82 5.62 -1.22 13.52
CA ARG A 82 6.62 -1.55 14.56
C ARG A 82 7.70 -2.49 14.03
N MET A 83 7.31 -3.51 13.25
CA MET A 83 8.27 -4.43 12.65
C MET A 83 9.18 -3.70 11.65
N ALA A 84 8.63 -2.88 10.78
CA ALA A 84 9.40 -2.09 9.82
C ALA A 84 10.37 -1.12 10.52
N ALA A 85 9.95 -0.50 11.63
CA ALA A 85 10.82 0.33 12.45
C ALA A 85 11.98 -0.48 13.06
N SER A 86 11.71 -1.70 13.55
CA SER A 86 12.71 -2.56 14.17
C SER A 86 13.84 -2.98 13.24
N VAL A 87 13.56 -3.04 11.93
CA VAL A 87 14.56 -3.32 10.89
C VAL A 87 15.09 -2.07 10.20
N GLY A 88 14.78 -0.90 10.74
CA GLY A 88 15.35 0.38 10.30
C GLY A 88 14.73 0.94 9.01
N VAL A 89 13.58 0.46 8.57
CA VAL A 89 12.91 0.89 7.32
C VAL A 89 11.73 1.82 7.60
N GLY A 90 10.85 1.47 8.54
CA GLY A 90 9.67 2.26 8.88
C GLY A 90 9.92 3.33 9.95
N PRO A 91 8.91 4.17 10.25
CA PRO A 91 8.96 5.13 11.35
C PRO A 91 8.80 4.43 12.70
N GLU A 92 9.46 4.95 13.74
CA GLU A 92 9.25 4.51 15.12
C GLU A 92 7.81 4.75 15.56
N VAL A 93 7.14 3.75 16.12
CA VAL A 93 5.81 3.88 16.67
C VAL A 93 5.88 4.41 18.10
N VAL A 94 5.28 5.57 18.33
CA VAL A 94 5.19 6.22 19.63
C VAL A 94 4.00 5.71 20.42
N ALA A 95 2.82 5.62 19.77
CA ALA A 95 1.58 5.16 20.38
C ALA A 95 0.62 4.60 19.32
N PHE A 96 -0.33 3.82 19.79
CA PHE A 96 -1.52 3.43 19.04
C PHE A 96 -2.72 3.66 19.97
N VAL A 97 -3.60 4.58 19.61
CA VAL A 97 -4.68 5.07 20.46
C VAL A 97 -5.97 5.13 19.63
N ASP A 98 -6.99 4.40 20.07
CA ASP A 98 -8.33 4.41 19.45
C ASP A 98 -8.29 4.23 17.91
N GLY A 99 -7.48 3.28 17.42
CA GLY A 99 -7.33 3.02 16.00
C GLY A 99 -6.45 4.04 15.24
N SER A 100 -5.91 5.03 15.93
CA SER A 100 -5.01 6.04 15.36
C SER A 100 -3.55 5.69 15.67
N LEU A 101 -2.70 5.77 14.65
CA LEU A 101 -1.27 5.47 14.75
C LEU A 101 -0.48 6.77 14.96
N VAL A 102 0.39 6.77 15.98
CA VAL A 102 1.30 7.88 16.25
C VAL A 102 2.73 7.41 16.05
N THR A 103 3.44 8.03 15.12
CA THR A 103 4.84 7.68 14.78
C THR A 103 5.77 8.88 14.90
N ARG A 104 7.07 8.64 15.03
CA ARG A 104 8.08 9.70 14.87
C ARG A 104 8.07 10.19 13.42
N PHE A 105 8.16 11.50 13.25
CA PHE A 105 8.30 12.10 11.92
C PHE A 105 9.69 11.74 11.36
N ILE A 106 9.72 11.15 10.17
CA ILE A 106 10.98 10.87 9.48
C ILE A 106 11.52 12.17 8.90
N GLN A 107 12.68 12.59 9.35
CA GLN A 107 13.42 13.72 8.80
C GLN A 107 14.12 13.27 7.51
N GLY A 108 13.38 13.26 6.41
CA GLY A 108 13.85 12.84 5.10
C GLY A 108 13.17 13.65 4.00
N VAL A 109 13.70 13.53 2.80
CA VAL A 109 13.10 14.13 1.61
C VAL A 109 12.47 13.04 0.74
N PRO A 110 11.31 13.28 0.12
CA PRO A 110 10.76 12.36 -0.85
C PRO A 110 11.78 12.06 -1.95
N ILE A 111 11.92 10.80 -2.33
CA ILE A 111 12.78 10.42 -3.45
C ILE A 111 12.10 10.92 -4.74
N PRO A 112 12.79 11.73 -5.58
CA PRO A 112 12.21 12.22 -6.82
C PRO A 112 11.83 11.08 -7.76
N PRO A 113 10.64 11.09 -8.39
CA PRO A 113 10.19 10.01 -9.29
C PRO A 113 11.18 9.68 -10.41
N GLU A 114 11.88 10.68 -10.93
CA GLU A 114 12.86 10.54 -12.00
C GLU A 114 14.11 9.75 -11.54
N THR A 115 14.48 9.83 -10.26
CA THR A 115 15.66 9.13 -9.72
C THR A 115 15.37 7.69 -9.31
N MET A 116 14.10 7.29 -9.21
CA MET A 116 13.73 5.92 -8.84
C MET A 116 14.21 4.86 -9.84
N ARG A 117 14.51 5.26 -11.07
CA ARG A 117 15.05 4.38 -12.13
C ARG A 117 16.58 4.35 -12.20
N GLU A 118 17.25 5.13 -11.36
CA GLU A 118 18.70 5.11 -11.30
C GLU A 118 19.21 3.82 -10.61
N PRO A 119 20.23 3.15 -11.12
CA PRO A 119 20.74 1.90 -10.53
C PRO A 119 21.09 2.02 -9.04
N ALA A 120 21.65 3.15 -8.62
CA ALA A 120 22.00 3.39 -7.23
C ALA A 120 20.76 3.49 -6.34
N THR A 121 19.69 4.14 -6.80
CA THR A 121 18.41 4.24 -6.08
C THR A 121 17.72 2.88 -6.04
N ILE A 122 17.67 2.14 -7.15
CA ILE A 122 17.14 0.77 -7.20
C ILE A 122 17.83 -0.11 -6.16
N ALA A 123 19.16 -0.06 -6.07
CA ALA A 123 19.91 -0.85 -5.09
C ALA A 123 19.59 -0.48 -3.64
N ARG A 124 19.43 0.82 -3.32
CA ARG A 124 19.04 1.30 -1.99
C ARG A 124 17.61 0.88 -1.62
N VAL A 125 16.68 0.99 -2.55
CA VAL A 125 15.28 0.54 -2.37
C VAL A 125 15.24 -0.98 -2.21
N ALA A 126 15.97 -1.74 -3.03
CA ALA A 126 16.08 -3.20 -2.91
C ALA A 126 16.63 -3.62 -1.54
N ALA A 127 17.60 -2.88 -0.99
CA ALA A 127 18.13 -3.14 0.35
C ALA A 127 17.06 -2.93 1.44
N ALA A 128 16.26 -1.86 1.35
CA ALA A 128 15.15 -1.61 2.28
C ALA A 128 14.06 -2.71 2.17
N LEU A 129 13.67 -3.09 0.94
CA LEU A 129 12.73 -4.21 0.73
C LEU A 129 13.30 -5.54 1.22
N GLY A 130 14.59 -5.81 0.98
CA GLY A 130 15.26 -7.00 1.49
C GLY A 130 15.22 -7.10 3.01
N ALA A 131 15.38 -5.98 3.71
CA ALA A 131 15.31 -5.94 5.17
C ALA A 131 13.90 -6.30 5.70
N ILE A 132 12.83 -5.80 5.08
CA ILE A 132 11.47 -6.15 5.48
C ILE A 132 11.10 -7.58 5.07
N HIS A 133 11.47 -8.02 3.87
CA HIS A 133 11.17 -9.38 3.40
C HIS A 133 11.89 -10.48 4.22
N ALA A 134 12.99 -10.13 4.89
CA ALA A 134 13.72 -11.02 5.79
C ALA A 134 13.29 -10.90 7.27
N ALA A 135 12.40 -9.96 7.59
CA ALA A 135 11.95 -9.73 8.95
C ALA A 135 11.03 -10.86 9.46
N PRO A 136 10.88 -11.01 10.78
CA PRO A 136 9.91 -11.94 11.36
C PRO A 136 8.48 -11.70 10.87
N PRO A 137 7.61 -12.75 10.92
CA PRO A 137 6.22 -12.63 10.51
C PRO A 137 5.44 -11.57 11.28
N VAL A 138 4.49 -10.92 10.59
CA VAL A 138 3.53 -9.96 11.14
C VAL A 138 2.10 -10.51 11.07
N PRO A 139 1.12 -9.98 11.85
CA PRO A 139 -0.24 -10.51 11.90
C PRO A 139 -1.02 -10.39 10.59
N GLY A 140 -0.83 -9.30 9.84
CA GLY A 140 -1.56 -9.03 8.60
C GLY A 140 -1.22 -10.00 7.48
N ARG A 141 -2.17 -10.24 6.57
CA ARG A 141 -1.95 -11.05 5.35
C ARG A 141 -2.48 -10.33 4.13
N PHE A 142 -1.68 -10.35 3.08
CA PHE A 142 -2.03 -9.76 1.79
C PHE A 142 -1.94 -10.83 0.69
N ASP A 143 -3.05 -11.08 0.03
CA ASP A 143 -3.16 -11.94 -1.15
C ASP A 143 -3.88 -11.16 -2.26
N ALA A 144 -3.12 -10.68 -3.24
CA ALA A 144 -3.66 -9.88 -4.33
C ALA A 144 -4.82 -10.58 -5.08
N HIS A 145 -4.74 -11.90 -5.25
CA HIS A 145 -5.81 -12.68 -5.91
C HIS A 145 -7.10 -12.72 -5.08
N ARG A 146 -7.00 -12.76 -3.75
CA ARG A 146 -8.16 -12.67 -2.86
C ARG A 146 -8.72 -11.24 -2.86
N ILE A 147 -7.86 -10.24 -2.71
CA ILE A 147 -8.25 -8.84 -2.60
C ILE A 147 -9.06 -8.36 -3.82
N VAL A 148 -8.66 -8.72 -5.04
CA VAL A 148 -9.43 -8.33 -6.22
C VAL A 148 -10.83 -8.95 -6.25
N ARG A 149 -11.01 -10.16 -5.70
CA ARG A 149 -12.32 -10.79 -5.56
C ARG A 149 -13.17 -10.10 -4.48
N ASP A 150 -12.53 -9.77 -3.35
CA ASP A 150 -13.18 -9.07 -2.24
C ASP A 150 -13.62 -7.65 -2.67
N TYR A 151 -12.77 -6.91 -3.38
CA TYR A 151 -13.11 -5.61 -3.95
C TYR A 151 -14.26 -5.69 -4.96
N ARG A 152 -14.26 -6.72 -5.83
CA ARG A 152 -15.36 -6.96 -6.76
C ARG A 152 -16.68 -7.22 -6.03
N ALA A 153 -16.66 -8.05 -5.00
CA ALA A 153 -17.84 -8.35 -4.19
C ALA A 153 -18.36 -7.11 -3.46
N THR A 154 -17.46 -6.32 -2.87
CA THR A 154 -17.79 -5.06 -2.18
C THR A 154 -18.37 -4.04 -3.13
N ALA A 155 -17.76 -3.83 -4.31
CA ALA A 155 -18.27 -2.91 -5.32
C ALA A 155 -19.69 -3.31 -5.78
N ALA A 156 -19.92 -4.58 -6.09
CA ALA A 156 -21.23 -5.09 -6.47
C ALA A 156 -22.27 -4.89 -5.35
N ALA A 157 -21.93 -5.17 -4.09
CA ALA A 157 -22.80 -4.96 -2.94
C ALA A 157 -23.14 -3.47 -2.72
N ARG A 158 -22.29 -2.55 -3.17
CA ARG A 158 -22.50 -1.11 -3.16
C ARG A 158 -23.15 -0.56 -4.41
N GLY A 159 -23.56 -1.44 -5.35
CA GLY A 159 -24.22 -1.05 -6.61
C GLY A 159 -23.31 -0.38 -7.63
N VAL A 160 -21.98 -0.51 -7.47
CA VAL A 160 -21.00 -0.01 -8.44
C VAL A 160 -20.96 -0.95 -9.65
N PRO A 161 -21.08 -0.45 -10.89
CA PRO A 161 -20.94 -1.27 -12.10
C PRO A 161 -19.54 -1.90 -12.17
N ILE A 162 -19.49 -3.20 -12.40
CA ILE A 162 -18.21 -3.88 -12.63
C ILE A 162 -17.81 -3.68 -14.10
N PRO A 163 -16.63 -3.16 -14.40
CA PRO A 163 -16.15 -2.95 -15.77
C PRO A 163 -16.07 -4.25 -16.59
N ASP A 164 -16.41 -4.20 -17.88
CA ASP A 164 -16.40 -5.35 -18.77
C ASP A 164 -15.05 -6.11 -18.84
N GLY A 165 -13.93 -5.40 -18.61
CA GLY A 165 -12.60 -6.00 -18.56
C GLY A 165 -12.31 -6.83 -17.32
N ALA A 166 -13.14 -6.77 -16.27
CA ALA A 166 -12.85 -7.41 -14.99
C ALA A 166 -12.91 -8.94 -15.06
N ASP A 167 -13.80 -9.52 -15.88
CA ASP A 167 -13.89 -10.98 -16.03
C ASP A 167 -12.65 -11.53 -16.74
N LEU A 168 -12.21 -10.90 -17.83
CA LEU A 168 -10.99 -11.28 -18.53
C LEU A 168 -9.76 -11.12 -17.60
N ALA A 169 -9.70 -10.03 -16.86
CA ALA A 169 -8.60 -9.81 -15.89
C ALA A 169 -8.59 -10.91 -14.81
N MET A 170 -9.76 -11.36 -14.35
CA MET A 170 -9.87 -12.47 -13.40
C MET A 170 -9.37 -13.79 -14.00
N GLU A 171 -9.72 -14.11 -15.25
CA GLU A 171 -9.23 -15.30 -15.96
C GLU A 171 -7.70 -15.27 -16.08
N VAL A 172 -7.12 -14.13 -16.45
CA VAL A 172 -5.67 -13.95 -16.55
C VAL A 172 -5.02 -14.10 -15.15
N ALA A 173 -5.61 -13.53 -14.11
CA ALA A 173 -5.13 -13.67 -12.74
C ALA A 173 -5.07 -15.14 -12.29
N GLU A 174 -6.11 -15.94 -12.59
CA GLU A 174 -6.10 -17.37 -12.27
C GLU A 174 -5.04 -18.16 -13.07
N ARG A 175 -4.78 -17.78 -14.31
CA ARG A 175 -3.67 -18.35 -15.11
C ARG A 175 -2.30 -18.03 -14.48
N ILE A 176 -2.11 -16.78 -14.02
CA ILE A 176 -0.88 -16.37 -13.31
C ILE A 176 -0.72 -17.19 -12.02
N ARG A 177 -1.78 -17.32 -11.23
CA ARG A 177 -1.77 -18.09 -9.99
C ARG A 177 -1.42 -19.56 -10.22
N ALA A 178 -2.04 -20.17 -11.24
CA ALA A 178 -1.78 -21.56 -11.59
C ALA A 178 -0.33 -21.79 -12.06
N ALA A 179 0.20 -20.88 -12.90
CA ALA A 179 1.55 -21.00 -13.42
C ALA A 179 2.64 -20.80 -12.35
N ARG A 180 2.44 -19.84 -11.44
CA ARG A 180 3.41 -19.55 -10.38
C ARG A 180 3.35 -20.52 -9.20
N GLY A 181 2.20 -21.16 -8.99
CA GLY A 181 1.98 -22.02 -7.82
C GLY A 181 2.12 -21.30 -6.47
N PRO A 182 2.14 -22.04 -5.35
CA PRO A 182 2.36 -21.45 -4.04
C PRO A 182 3.74 -20.79 -3.94
N GLN A 183 3.79 -19.59 -3.36
CA GLN A 183 5.02 -18.84 -3.12
C GLN A 183 5.33 -18.76 -1.62
N PRO A 184 6.61 -18.72 -1.20
CA PRO A 184 6.98 -18.42 0.17
C PRO A 184 6.46 -17.04 0.57
N GLU A 185 5.83 -16.95 1.74
CA GLU A 185 5.38 -15.68 2.28
C GLU A 185 6.54 -14.91 2.91
N ALA A 186 6.52 -13.59 2.73
CA ALA A 186 7.40 -12.63 3.37
C ALA A 186 6.58 -11.49 3.96
N PHE A 187 7.15 -10.72 4.87
CA PHE A 187 6.56 -9.45 5.28
C PHE A 187 6.73 -8.44 4.14
N CYS A 188 5.62 -8.00 3.57
CA CYS A 188 5.53 -7.12 2.41
C CYS A 188 4.85 -5.80 2.77
N HIS A 189 5.16 -4.75 2.02
CA HIS A 189 4.52 -3.43 2.14
C HIS A 189 3.18 -3.37 1.37
N ASN A 190 3.17 -3.88 0.14
CA ASN A 190 2.01 -4.01 -0.76
C ASN A 190 1.44 -2.69 -1.33
N ASP A 191 2.10 -1.55 -1.06
CA ASP A 191 1.67 -0.24 -1.58
C ASP A 191 2.88 0.70 -1.81
N LEU A 192 3.76 0.32 -2.73
CA LEU A 192 5.03 0.99 -3.00
C LEU A 192 4.86 2.14 -4.00
N LEU A 193 4.02 3.12 -3.64
CA LEU A 193 3.87 4.38 -4.35
C LEU A 193 5.08 5.29 -4.10
N ASN A 194 5.39 6.17 -5.05
CA ASN A 194 6.55 7.08 -4.93
C ASN A 194 6.50 7.95 -3.66
N ALA A 195 5.31 8.41 -3.28
CA ALA A 195 5.11 9.25 -2.09
C ALA A 195 5.51 8.55 -0.77
N ASN A 196 5.62 7.21 -0.78
CA ASN A 196 5.94 6.43 0.41
C ASN A 196 7.45 6.27 0.64
N PHE A 197 8.31 6.73 -0.29
CA PHE A 197 9.76 6.61 -0.19
C PHE A 197 10.41 7.93 0.22
N LEU A 198 11.15 7.90 1.33
CA LEU A 198 11.90 9.02 1.85
C LEU A 198 13.40 8.67 1.91
N ASP A 199 14.25 9.62 1.56
CA ASP A 199 15.69 9.55 1.78
C ASP A 199 16.04 10.37 3.04
N ASP A 200 16.53 9.71 4.09
CA ASP A 200 16.95 10.37 5.33
C ASP A 200 18.42 10.78 5.33
N GLY A 201 19.09 10.65 4.16
CA GLY A 201 20.52 10.92 3.98
C GLY A 201 21.43 9.72 4.31
N HIS A 202 20.88 8.65 4.91
CA HIS A 202 21.60 7.42 5.27
C HIS A 202 20.98 6.20 4.61
N ALA A 203 19.67 6.09 4.65
CA ALA A 203 18.90 4.96 4.13
C ALA A 203 17.62 5.41 3.46
N VAL A 204 17.03 4.51 2.68
CA VAL A 204 15.65 4.65 2.22
C VAL A 204 14.72 4.25 3.35
N ARG A 205 13.80 5.15 3.67
CA ARG A 205 12.70 4.94 4.62
C ARG A 205 11.40 4.77 3.85
N ILE A 206 10.52 3.92 4.38
CA ILE A 206 9.23 3.65 3.78
C ILE A 206 8.13 3.97 4.81
N VAL A 207 7.10 4.68 4.38
CA VAL A 207 5.94 5.05 5.20
C VAL A 207 4.68 4.45 4.60
N ASP A 208 3.56 4.54 5.33
CA ASP A 208 2.25 4.08 4.89
C ASP A 208 2.09 2.55 4.82
N TRP A 209 2.08 1.90 5.98
CA TRP A 209 2.05 0.45 6.14
C TRP A 209 0.64 -0.14 6.24
N GLU A 210 -0.41 0.56 5.79
CA GLU A 210 -1.80 0.16 6.00
C GLU A 210 -2.21 -1.13 5.25
N TYR A 211 -1.53 -1.47 4.15
CA TYR A 211 -1.72 -2.71 3.41
C TYR A 211 -0.65 -3.78 3.72
N ALA A 212 0.23 -3.49 4.68
CA ALA A 212 1.35 -4.36 4.97
C ALA A 212 0.92 -5.67 5.65
N GLY A 213 1.59 -6.75 5.29
CA GLY A 213 1.28 -8.08 5.84
C GLY A 213 2.13 -9.17 5.23
N MET A 214 1.89 -10.39 5.67
CA MET A 214 2.52 -11.57 5.07
C MET A 214 1.94 -11.82 3.67
N GLY A 215 2.80 -11.89 2.67
CA GLY A 215 2.40 -12.02 1.27
C GLY A 215 3.54 -12.46 0.37
N ASP A 216 3.32 -12.31 -0.92
CA ASP A 216 4.27 -12.67 -1.97
C ASP A 216 5.22 -11.49 -2.24
N ARG A 217 6.50 -11.64 -1.90
CA ARG A 217 7.51 -10.59 -2.15
C ARG A 217 7.60 -10.13 -3.62
N PHE A 218 7.20 -10.97 -4.57
CA PHE A 218 7.14 -10.54 -5.97
C PHE A 218 6.00 -9.55 -6.24
N PHE A 219 4.98 -9.48 -5.36
CA PHE A 219 4.00 -8.41 -5.44
C PHE A 219 4.63 -7.06 -5.11
N ASP A 220 5.44 -6.96 -4.05
CA ASP A 220 6.18 -5.74 -3.73
C ASP A 220 7.11 -5.31 -4.87
N LEU A 221 7.92 -6.24 -5.39
CA LEU A 221 8.84 -5.94 -6.50
C LEU A 221 8.09 -5.48 -7.75
N ALA A 222 6.95 -6.09 -8.04
CA ALA A 222 6.10 -5.75 -9.18
C ALA A 222 5.37 -4.42 -8.97
N ASN A 223 4.86 -4.16 -7.77
CA ASN A 223 4.19 -2.91 -7.42
C ASN A 223 5.17 -1.73 -7.52
N LEU A 224 6.40 -1.87 -6.99
CA LEU A 224 7.48 -0.91 -7.21
C LEU A 224 7.73 -0.69 -8.70
N SER A 225 7.90 -1.77 -9.45
CA SER A 225 8.19 -1.74 -10.89
C SER A 225 7.11 -1.00 -11.70
N VAL A 226 5.85 -1.29 -11.43
CA VAL A 226 4.69 -0.67 -12.10
C VAL A 226 4.61 0.81 -11.76
N ASN A 227 4.64 1.16 -10.47
CA ASN A 227 4.44 2.52 -10.00
C ASN A 227 5.53 3.49 -10.45
N HIS A 228 6.73 2.97 -10.77
CA HIS A 228 7.86 3.79 -11.22
C HIS A 228 8.19 3.62 -12.70
N GLY A 229 7.33 2.93 -13.47
CA GLY A 229 7.49 2.77 -14.91
C GLY A 229 8.76 2.03 -15.31
N PHE A 230 9.15 1.00 -14.56
CA PHE A 230 10.35 0.22 -14.83
C PHE A 230 10.26 -0.53 -16.16
N GLY A 231 11.33 -0.45 -16.97
CA GLY A 231 11.59 -1.33 -18.10
C GLY A 231 12.19 -2.67 -17.64
N ILE A 232 12.50 -3.55 -18.61
CA ILE A 232 13.14 -4.85 -18.31
C ILE A 232 14.49 -4.65 -17.62
N GLU A 233 15.30 -3.73 -18.09
CA GLU A 233 16.63 -3.44 -17.52
C GLU A 233 16.57 -3.01 -16.06
N HIS A 234 15.55 -2.21 -15.69
CA HIS A 234 15.33 -1.80 -14.30
C HIS A 234 14.84 -2.99 -13.43
N ASP A 235 13.97 -3.86 -13.99
CA ASP A 235 13.52 -5.06 -13.29
C ASP A 235 14.67 -6.04 -13.06
N GLU A 236 15.55 -6.22 -14.05
CA GLU A 236 16.76 -7.03 -13.91
C GLU A 236 17.71 -6.43 -12.85
N ALA A 237 17.91 -5.11 -12.85
CA ALA A 237 18.69 -4.43 -11.82
C ALA A 237 18.09 -4.62 -10.42
N LEU A 238 16.76 -4.52 -10.28
CA LEU A 238 16.04 -4.75 -9.03
C LEU A 238 16.20 -6.20 -8.55
N LEU A 239 16.05 -7.18 -9.45
CA LEU A 239 16.21 -8.60 -9.13
C LEU A 239 17.64 -8.94 -8.76
N ALA A 240 18.64 -8.42 -9.49
CA ALA A 240 20.05 -8.58 -9.18
C ALA A 240 20.39 -8.00 -7.78
N ALA A 241 19.87 -6.82 -7.47
CA ALA A 241 20.05 -6.18 -6.16
C ALA A 241 19.35 -6.94 -5.02
N THR A 242 18.20 -7.58 -5.31
CA THR A 242 17.40 -8.30 -4.31
C THR A 242 17.93 -9.72 -4.07
N PHE A 243 18.32 -10.45 -5.12
CA PHE A 243 18.64 -11.88 -5.05
C PHE A 243 20.10 -12.21 -5.38
N GLY A 244 20.90 -11.21 -5.78
CA GLY A 244 22.30 -11.41 -6.21
C GLY A 244 22.45 -11.92 -7.63
N GLU A 245 21.37 -12.40 -8.25
CA GLU A 245 21.34 -12.92 -9.63
C GLU A 245 19.98 -12.66 -10.29
N VAL A 246 19.94 -12.71 -11.61
CA VAL A 246 18.71 -12.61 -12.40
C VAL A 246 18.40 -13.96 -13.01
N ARG A 247 17.38 -14.64 -12.49
CA ARG A 247 16.87 -15.88 -13.09
C ARG A 247 15.68 -15.57 -13.99
N ALA A 248 15.57 -16.29 -15.10
CA ALA A 248 14.43 -16.12 -16.02
C ALA A 248 13.07 -16.30 -15.32
N ARG A 249 12.99 -17.25 -14.38
CA ARG A 249 11.79 -17.48 -13.55
C ARG A 249 11.44 -16.28 -12.67
N ASP A 250 12.44 -15.63 -12.07
CA ASP A 250 12.20 -14.49 -11.18
C ASP A 250 11.74 -13.26 -11.97
N LEU A 251 12.36 -13.00 -13.12
CA LEU A 251 11.92 -11.95 -14.04
C LEU A 251 10.49 -12.21 -14.53
N ALA A 252 10.19 -13.45 -14.92
CA ALA A 252 8.84 -13.84 -15.33
C ALA A 252 7.83 -13.66 -14.17
N SER A 253 8.16 -14.07 -12.94
CA SER A 253 7.33 -13.87 -11.75
C SER A 253 7.05 -12.39 -11.51
N LEU A 254 8.08 -11.52 -11.56
CA LEU A 254 7.92 -10.08 -11.39
C LEU A 254 6.99 -9.53 -12.48
N ARG A 255 7.21 -9.88 -13.75
CA ARG A 255 6.43 -9.40 -14.88
C ARG A 255 4.95 -9.83 -14.82
N LEU A 256 4.68 -11.04 -14.38
CA LEU A 256 3.32 -11.52 -14.17
C LEU A 256 2.65 -10.82 -12.98
N MET A 257 3.40 -10.56 -11.90
CA MET A 257 2.83 -9.87 -10.73
C MET A 257 2.60 -8.39 -10.98
N ARG A 258 3.21 -7.75 -11.98
CA ARG A 258 2.84 -6.40 -12.44
C ARG A 258 1.38 -6.35 -12.90
N PHE A 259 0.91 -7.42 -13.58
CA PHE A 259 -0.51 -7.55 -13.91
C PHE A 259 -1.37 -7.56 -12.64
N MET A 260 -0.97 -8.32 -11.62
CA MET A 260 -1.72 -8.38 -10.35
C MET A 260 -1.70 -7.04 -9.60
N SER A 261 -0.61 -6.28 -9.67
CA SER A 261 -0.52 -4.94 -9.10
C SER A 261 -1.51 -3.98 -9.77
N ASP A 262 -1.50 -3.90 -11.10
CA ASP A 262 -2.47 -3.08 -11.84
C ASP A 262 -3.91 -3.54 -11.62
N PHE A 263 -4.15 -4.86 -11.49
CA PHE A 263 -5.49 -5.38 -11.23
C PHE A 263 -6.01 -5.01 -9.84
N ARG A 264 -5.15 -5.03 -8.84
CA ARG A 264 -5.51 -4.54 -7.49
C ARG A 264 -5.87 -3.06 -7.54
N GLU A 265 -5.08 -2.22 -8.23
CA GLU A 265 -5.36 -0.79 -8.38
C GLU A 265 -6.64 -0.52 -9.16
N ALA A 266 -6.86 -1.22 -10.28
CA ALA A 266 -8.09 -1.12 -11.05
C ALA A 266 -9.33 -1.40 -10.17
N MET A 267 -9.31 -2.51 -9.43
CA MET A 267 -10.42 -2.90 -8.56
C MET A 267 -10.53 -2.02 -7.31
N TRP A 268 -9.43 -1.47 -6.80
CA TRP A 268 -9.45 -0.44 -5.76
C TRP A 268 -10.18 0.81 -6.26
N GLY A 269 -9.87 1.31 -7.46
CA GLY A 269 -10.60 2.41 -8.07
C GLY A 269 -12.08 2.12 -8.27
N VAL A 270 -12.46 0.87 -8.61
CA VAL A 270 -13.85 0.46 -8.73
C VAL A 270 -14.56 0.50 -7.37
N VAL A 271 -13.99 -0.10 -6.32
CA VAL A 271 -14.65 -0.10 -5.00
C VAL A 271 -14.74 1.28 -4.40
N GLN A 272 -13.76 2.16 -4.63
CA GLN A 272 -13.79 3.54 -4.16
C GLN A 272 -14.95 4.36 -4.71
N GLN A 273 -15.46 4.06 -5.90
CA GLN A 273 -16.67 4.71 -6.43
C GLN A 273 -17.90 4.52 -5.53
N GLY A 274 -17.93 3.45 -4.75
CA GLY A 274 -19.06 3.12 -3.86
C GLY A 274 -18.86 3.51 -2.39
N ILE A 275 -17.64 3.85 -1.98
CA ILE A 275 -17.34 4.11 -0.56
C ILE A 275 -16.68 5.46 -0.30
N SER A 276 -15.93 6.03 -1.27
CA SER A 276 -15.21 7.28 -1.07
C SER A 276 -16.13 8.50 -1.12
N GLN A 277 -15.79 9.51 -0.32
CA GLN A 277 -16.39 10.84 -0.35
C GLN A 277 -15.44 11.91 -0.92
N LEU A 278 -14.29 11.47 -1.45
CA LEU A 278 -13.29 12.37 -2.01
C LEU A 278 -13.70 12.84 -3.41
N ASP A 279 -13.38 14.08 -3.71
CA ASP A 279 -13.48 14.64 -5.06
C ASP A 279 -12.28 14.15 -5.89
N PHE A 280 -12.38 12.89 -6.35
CA PHE A 280 -11.36 12.22 -7.16
C PHE A 280 -12.04 11.35 -8.22
N ASP A 281 -11.54 11.38 -9.44
CA ASP A 281 -12.10 10.62 -10.56
C ASP A 281 -11.67 9.14 -10.50
N PHE A 282 -12.31 8.38 -9.61
CA PHE A 282 -12.07 6.93 -9.48
C PHE A 282 -12.48 6.13 -10.72
N VAL A 283 -13.38 6.68 -11.57
CA VAL A 283 -13.76 6.03 -12.83
C VAL A 283 -12.61 6.10 -13.83
N ALA A 284 -12.05 7.29 -14.04
CA ALA A 284 -10.88 7.46 -14.91
C ALA A 284 -9.67 6.68 -14.38
N TYR A 285 -9.44 6.70 -13.06
CA TYR A 285 -8.37 5.92 -12.42
C TYR A 285 -8.50 4.42 -12.70
N ALA A 286 -9.66 3.84 -12.46
CA ALA A 286 -9.91 2.43 -12.74
C ALA A 286 -9.75 2.11 -14.25
N ALA A 287 -10.27 2.97 -15.13
CA ALA A 287 -10.19 2.79 -16.57
C ALA A 287 -8.74 2.76 -17.09
N GLU A 288 -7.87 3.64 -16.57
CA GLU A 288 -6.45 3.65 -16.90
C GLU A 288 -5.77 2.32 -16.55
N HIS A 289 -6.01 1.81 -15.33
CA HIS A 289 -5.44 0.54 -14.91
C HIS A 289 -5.99 -0.64 -15.71
N PHE A 290 -7.28 -0.65 -16.08
CA PHE A 290 -7.82 -1.69 -16.98
C PHE A 290 -7.20 -1.64 -18.37
N GLU A 291 -6.85 -0.46 -18.91
CA GLU A 291 -6.10 -0.35 -20.17
C GLU A 291 -4.68 -0.93 -20.05
N ARG A 292 -4.01 -0.67 -18.95
CA ARG A 292 -2.69 -1.26 -18.65
C ARG A 292 -2.77 -2.79 -18.55
N LEU A 293 -3.83 -3.33 -17.93
CA LEU A 293 -4.09 -4.78 -17.89
C LEU A 293 -4.26 -5.38 -19.28
N ARG A 294 -5.05 -4.74 -20.14
CA ARG A 294 -5.21 -5.19 -21.53
C ARG A 294 -3.89 -5.21 -22.28
N SER A 295 -3.10 -4.15 -22.12
CA SER A 295 -1.78 -4.05 -22.74
C SER A 295 -0.81 -5.10 -22.22
N ALA A 296 -0.81 -5.38 -20.92
CA ALA A 296 0.04 -6.39 -20.30
C ALA A 296 -0.35 -7.82 -20.75
N ALA A 297 -1.63 -8.14 -20.81
CA ALA A 297 -2.12 -9.43 -21.30
C ALA A 297 -1.86 -9.66 -22.80
N ALA A 298 -1.80 -8.59 -23.60
CA ALA A 298 -1.49 -8.64 -25.02
C ALA A 298 0.03 -8.66 -25.33
N ASP A 299 0.89 -8.54 -24.32
CA ASP A 299 2.35 -8.60 -24.54
C ASP A 299 2.74 -9.96 -25.12
N PRO A 300 3.42 -10.02 -26.27
CA PRO A 300 3.80 -11.30 -26.92
C PRO A 300 4.68 -12.20 -26.05
N ARG A 301 5.32 -11.66 -25.02
CA ARG A 301 6.14 -12.38 -24.04
C ARG A 301 5.32 -13.01 -22.92
N PHE A 302 4.05 -12.63 -22.75
CA PHE A 302 3.21 -13.04 -21.62
C PHE A 302 3.10 -14.56 -21.48
N GLU A 303 2.85 -15.27 -22.57
CA GLU A 303 2.82 -16.75 -22.58
C GLU A 303 4.20 -17.37 -22.26
N GLY A 304 5.28 -16.69 -22.62
CA GLY A 304 6.63 -17.09 -22.25
C GLY A 304 6.87 -16.99 -20.76
N TRP A 305 6.38 -15.92 -20.13
CA TRP A 305 6.49 -15.74 -18.66
C TRP A 305 5.67 -16.77 -17.89
N LEU A 306 4.45 -17.11 -18.33
CA LEU A 306 3.67 -18.19 -17.72
C LEU A 306 4.42 -19.53 -17.75
N ARG A 307 5.04 -19.87 -18.88
CA ARG A 307 5.84 -21.11 -18.99
C ARG A 307 7.10 -21.09 -18.13
N ALA A 308 7.79 -19.93 -18.05
CA ALA A 308 9.02 -19.80 -17.29
C ALA A 308 8.81 -19.90 -15.77
N THR A 309 7.61 -19.64 -15.28
CA THR A 309 7.26 -19.77 -13.84
C THR A 309 6.76 -21.14 -13.45
N ALA A 310 6.31 -21.97 -14.41
CA ALA A 310 5.80 -23.31 -14.16
C ALA A 310 6.88 -24.38 -13.99
N THR A 311 8.14 -24.03 -14.26
CA THR A 311 9.33 -24.89 -14.12
C THR A 311 10.11 -24.53 -12.86
#